data_0e19df42292352bd8456860f3073844c
#
_entry.id   0e19df42292352bd8456860f3073844c
#
_cell.length_a   1.000
_cell.length_b   1.000
_cell.length_c   1.000
_cell.angle_alpha   90.00
_cell.angle_beta   90.00
_cell.angle_gamma   90.00
#
_symmetry.space_group_name_H-M   'P 1'
#
loop_
_entity.id
_entity.type
_entity.pdbx_description
1 polymer ?
#
loop_
_entity_poly.entity_id
_entity_poly.type
_entity_poly.pdbx_seq_one_letter_code
_entity_poly.pdbx_strand_id
1 'polypeptide(L)'
;MKKFFLLLAAFVCVTCMAQKAFKPVTTALKAKNYKEALQQISKLRKDSLYKDDVKLCVYAVEAQRGLNDAENMKIYLKQTYDTLSFFSTTYEVVKEAIRLDSIEKEKFKAEDKKPKQTKFVVENLHRYYPNIQAAVRFFYKKNNAEETMKYARMYLDVPGTEIGKSAALTPKSVESNAAMYLVSAFENKNYAEVHRYESKARNSQSFHFKVIDDLAYTAQAENDSIAYVNLLTEGWNEYPDSRTFFLRLADFYNQQGNYQKVICLSEKQLAHDSTDITAYFAQCMAHFNKKNYKACIRSAKNMLSIDSVNADAHYYIGASLMGEIDAMAVPNKASSAMYRKFLAEQQQFYIKAEKELETFRSLAPQAKLQWAPLLYKVYLALNRGKKFAEIEQLMEQ
;
A
#
# COMPACT_ATOMS: atom_id res chain seq x y z
N MET A 1 39.15 -50.56 -28.07
CA MET A 1 39.34 -49.57 -29.15
C MET A 1 38.07 -49.29 -29.95
N LYS A 2 37.29 -50.25 -30.46
CA LYS A 2 36.05 -49.95 -31.27
C LYS A 2 34.99 -49.13 -30.53
N LYS A 3 34.77 -49.34 -29.22
CA LYS A 3 33.78 -48.53 -28.43
C LYS A 3 34.24 -47.08 -28.21
N PHE A 4 35.53 -46.82 -28.15
CA PHE A 4 36.11 -45.49 -28.00
C PHE A 4 36.01 -44.70 -29.31
N PHE A 5 36.20 -45.37 -30.44
CA PHE A 5 36.03 -44.78 -31.79
C PHE A 5 34.57 -44.43 -32.09
N LEU A 6 33.61 -45.28 -31.65
CA LEU A 6 32.18 -45.01 -31.83
C LEU A 6 31.71 -43.83 -30.96
N LEU A 7 32.20 -43.68 -29.76
CA LEU A 7 31.92 -42.52 -28.90
C LEU A 7 32.55 -41.24 -29.45
N LEU A 8 33.77 -41.29 -29.99
CA LEU A 8 34.41 -40.13 -30.65
C LEU A 8 33.69 -39.72 -31.93
N ALA A 9 33.29 -40.70 -32.74
CA ALA A 9 32.51 -40.41 -33.97
C ALA A 9 31.11 -39.85 -33.65
N ALA A 10 30.43 -40.32 -32.64
CA ALA A 10 29.15 -39.76 -32.19
C ALA A 10 29.31 -38.32 -31.63
N PHE A 11 30.38 -38.03 -30.92
CA PHE A 11 30.68 -36.69 -30.39
C PHE A 11 31.03 -35.70 -31.53
N VAL A 12 31.76 -36.11 -32.53
CA VAL A 12 32.07 -35.30 -33.77
C VAL A 12 30.81 -35.05 -34.56
N CYS A 13 29.91 -36.05 -34.67
CA CYS A 13 28.64 -35.91 -35.41
C CYS A 13 27.71 -34.89 -34.72
N VAL A 14 27.58 -34.93 -33.39
CA VAL A 14 26.74 -34.01 -32.64
C VAL A 14 27.26 -32.57 -32.72
N THR A 15 28.58 -32.36 -32.61
CA THR A 15 29.20 -31.03 -32.75
C THR A 15 29.06 -30.47 -34.16
N CYS A 16 29.15 -31.29 -35.20
CA CYS A 16 28.95 -30.87 -36.60
C CYS A 16 27.48 -30.55 -36.89
N MET A 17 26.53 -31.31 -36.30
CA MET A 17 25.10 -31.04 -36.42
C MET A 17 24.71 -29.71 -35.69
N ALA A 18 25.23 -29.48 -34.51
CA ALA A 18 25.02 -28.23 -33.76
C ALA A 18 25.58 -27.00 -34.50
N GLN A 19 26.77 -27.11 -35.11
CA GLN A 19 27.33 -26.04 -35.94
C GLN A 19 26.46 -25.68 -37.14
N LYS A 20 25.88 -26.68 -37.83
CA LYS A 20 24.94 -26.46 -38.93
C LYS A 20 23.63 -25.83 -38.46
N ALA A 21 23.10 -26.27 -37.30
CA ALA A 21 21.87 -25.75 -36.72
C ALA A 21 22.02 -24.27 -36.30
N PHE A 22 23.18 -23.84 -35.78
CA PHE A 22 23.43 -22.47 -35.34
C PHE A 22 23.84 -21.51 -36.46
N LYS A 23 24.08 -22.00 -37.68
CA LYS A 23 24.50 -21.17 -38.83
C LYS A 23 23.51 -20.01 -39.11
N PRO A 24 22.18 -20.19 -39.12
CA PRO A 24 21.24 -19.08 -39.30
C PRO A 24 21.38 -18.01 -38.21
N VAL A 25 21.54 -18.41 -36.93
CA VAL A 25 21.74 -17.50 -35.81
C VAL A 25 23.01 -16.69 -36.00
N THR A 26 24.14 -17.35 -36.22
CA THR A 26 25.44 -16.68 -36.39
C THR A 26 25.50 -15.80 -37.62
N THR A 27 24.81 -16.14 -38.69
CA THR A 27 24.70 -15.31 -39.88
C THR A 27 23.91 -14.03 -39.59
N ALA A 28 22.77 -14.15 -38.86
CA ALA A 28 21.96 -13.00 -38.47
C ALA A 28 22.72 -12.07 -37.51
N LEU A 29 23.49 -12.63 -36.52
CA LEU A 29 24.32 -11.85 -35.62
C LEU A 29 25.42 -11.07 -36.34
N LYS A 30 26.13 -11.71 -37.29
CA LYS A 30 27.16 -11.04 -38.11
C LYS A 30 26.58 -9.93 -38.95
N ALA A 31 25.38 -10.11 -39.49
CA ALA A 31 24.64 -9.10 -40.23
C ALA A 31 24.00 -8.01 -39.36
N LYS A 32 24.17 -8.08 -38.00
CA LYS A 32 23.52 -7.22 -37.01
C LYS A 32 21.98 -7.24 -37.09
N ASN A 33 21.41 -8.31 -37.65
CA ASN A 33 19.97 -8.54 -37.64
C ASN A 33 19.57 -9.29 -36.39
N TYR A 34 19.58 -8.55 -35.24
CA TYR A 34 19.38 -9.13 -33.95
C TYR A 34 17.97 -9.71 -33.74
N LYS A 35 16.93 -9.10 -34.34
CA LYS A 35 15.56 -9.62 -34.27
C LYS A 35 15.46 -11.00 -34.94
N GLU A 36 16.04 -11.16 -36.13
CA GLU A 36 16.10 -12.45 -36.83
C GLU A 36 16.90 -13.49 -36.01
N ALA A 37 18.04 -13.08 -35.42
CA ALA A 37 18.82 -13.97 -34.56
C ALA A 37 17.98 -14.52 -33.39
N LEU A 38 17.21 -13.67 -32.70
CA LEU A 38 16.32 -14.08 -31.61
C LEU A 38 15.18 -15.00 -32.08
N GLN A 39 14.63 -14.78 -33.28
CA GLN A 39 13.63 -15.68 -33.85
C GLN A 39 14.21 -17.08 -34.11
N GLN A 40 15.40 -17.16 -34.69
CA GLN A 40 16.09 -18.44 -34.92
C GLN A 40 16.45 -19.14 -33.61
N ILE A 41 16.94 -18.40 -32.58
CA ILE A 41 17.18 -18.90 -31.22
C ILE A 41 15.90 -19.48 -30.64
N SER A 42 14.78 -18.75 -30.73
CA SER A 42 13.48 -19.19 -30.22
C SER A 42 13.00 -20.49 -30.89
N LYS A 43 13.22 -20.63 -32.20
CA LYS A 43 12.92 -21.88 -32.95
C LYS A 43 13.78 -23.06 -32.42
N LEU A 44 15.09 -22.84 -32.25
CA LEU A 44 16.00 -23.87 -31.77
C LEU A 44 15.70 -24.33 -30.36
N ARG A 45 15.29 -23.39 -29.47
CA ARG A 45 14.93 -23.72 -28.07
C ARG A 45 13.68 -24.58 -27.92
N LYS A 46 12.88 -24.78 -28.97
CA LYS A 46 11.76 -25.72 -28.97
C LYS A 46 12.23 -27.17 -29.04
N ASP A 47 13.44 -27.41 -29.53
CA ASP A 47 14.09 -28.73 -29.57
C ASP A 47 14.81 -28.95 -28.23
N SER A 48 14.51 -30.08 -27.59
CA SER A 48 15.14 -30.48 -26.30
C SER A 48 16.66 -30.57 -26.39
N LEU A 49 17.21 -30.88 -27.59
CA LEU A 49 18.65 -30.96 -27.83
C LEU A 49 19.37 -29.61 -27.66
N TYR A 50 18.69 -28.50 -27.97
CA TYR A 50 19.29 -27.16 -27.97
C TYR A 50 18.73 -26.23 -26.88
N LYS A 51 17.69 -26.65 -26.17
CA LYS A 51 16.98 -25.83 -25.19
C LYS A 51 17.91 -25.17 -24.16
N ASP A 52 18.90 -25.94 -23.69
CA ASP A 52 19.85 -25.54 -22.66
C ASP A 52 21.31 -25.57 -23.16
N ASP A 53 21.48 -25.25 -24.46
CA ASP A 53 22.82 -25.13 -25.04
C ASP A 53 23.50 -23.82 -24.64
N VAL A 54 24.70 -23.91 -24.07
CA VAL A 54 25.50 -22.76 -23.56
C VAL A 54 25.79 -21.74 -24.66
N LYS A 55 26.15 -22.20 -25.89
CA LYS A 55 26.43 -21.25 -27.01
C LYS A 55 25.18 -20.52 -27.44
N LEU A 56 24.03 -21.21 -27.44
CA LEU A 56 22.76 -20.60 -27.80
C LEU A 56 22.36 -19.53 -26.79
N CYS A 57 22.67 -19.73 -25.49
CA CYS A 57 22.47 -18.70 -24.46
C CYS A 57 23.41 -17.51 -24.66
N VAL A 58 24.69 -17.72 -25.02
CA VAL A 58 25.63 -16.63 -25.35
C VAL A 58 25.09 -15.81 -26.53
N TYR A 59 24.65 -16.47 -27.60
CA TYR A 59 24.06 -15.78 -28.78
C TYR A 59 22.79 -15.00 -28.42
N ALA A 60 21.98 -15.49 -27.49
CA ALA A 60 20.81 -14.79 -27.01
C ALA A 60 21.19 -13.48 -26.27
N VAL A 61 22.18 -13.56 -25.38
CA VAL A 61 22.71 -12.37 -24.70
C VAL A 61 23.28 -11.36 -25.73
N GLU A 62 24.05 -11.82 -26.73
CA GLU A 62 24.62 -10.95 -27.77
C GLU A 62 23.53 -10.26 -28.62
N ALA A 63 22.49 -10.99 -29.00
CA ALA A 63 21.39 -10.45 -29.78
C ALA A 63 20.58 -9.40 -28.99
N GLN A 64 20.26 -9.68 -27.73
CA GLN A 64 19.57 -8.72 -26.85
C GLN A 64 20.41 -7.48 -26.59
N ARG A 65 21.73 -7.64 -26.38
CA ARG A 65 22.68 -6.51 -26.28
C ARG A 65 22.65 -5.63 -27.52
N GLY A 66 22.71 -6.25 -28.69
CA GLY A 66 22.69 -5.49 -29.95
C GLY A 66 21.44 -4.64 -30.13
N LEU A 67 20.26 -5.14 -29.71
CA LEU A 67 19.02 -4.36 -29.70
C LEU A 67 19.07 -3.23 -28.69
N ASN A 68 19.54 -3.52 -27.45
CA ASN A 68 19.65 -2.50 -26.41
C ASN A 68 20.65 -1.41 -26.79
N ASP A 69 21.84 -1.78 -27.31
CA ASP A 69 22.88 -0.85 -27.70
C ASP A 69 22.41 0.10 -28.83
N ALA A 70 21.50 -0.37 -29.70
CA ALA A 70 20.89 0.48 -30.73
C ALA A 70 20.02 1.60 -30.12
N GLU A 71 19.20 1.29 -29.12
CA GLU A 71 18.42 2.30 -28.40
C GLU A 71 19.31 3.19 -27.51
N ASN A 72 20.32 2.61 -26.85
CA ASN A 72 21.27 3.35 -26.03
C ASN A 72 22.10 4.36 -26.85
N MET A 73 22.45 4.05 -28.10
CA MET A 73 23.10 4.97 -28.99
C MET A 73 22.23 6.20 -29.30
N LYS A 74 20.91 6.02 -29.48
CA LYS A 74 19.96 7.13 -29.66
C LYS A 74 19.93 8.02 -28.41
N ILE A 75 19.95 7.43 -27.20
CA ILE A 75 20.03 8.19 -25.94
C ILE A 75 21.31 9.04 -25.91
N TYR A 76 22.45 8.44 -26.22
CA TYR A 76 23.74 9.14 -26.25
C TYR A 76 23.75 10.30 -27.26
N LEU A 77 23.14 10.11 -28.42
CA LEU A 77 23.02 11.13 -29.47
C LEU A 77 21.87 12.12 -29.22
N LYS A 78 21.16 12.04 -28.08
CA LYS A 78 19.99 12.87 -27.73
C LYS A 78 18.86 12.80 -28.78
N GLN A 79 18.71 11.66 -29.43
CA GLN A 79 17.64 11.37 -30.37
C GLN A 79 16.45 10.71 -29.68
N THR A 80 15.30 10.73 -30.33
CA THR A 80 14.12 9.99 -29.86
C THR A 80 14.41 8.50 -29.86
N TYR A 81 14.18 7.84 -28.73
CA TYR A 81 14.38 6.41 -28.53
C TYR A 81 13.12 5.75 -27.98
N ASP A 82 13.01 4.44 -28.19
CA ASP A 82 11.93 3.64 -27.63
C ASP A 82 12.30 3.19 -26.21
N THR A 83 11.74 3.89 -25.22
CA THR A 83 11.98 3.62 -23.81
C THR A 83 11.53 2.22 -23.40
N LEU A 84 10.40 1.73 -23.93
CA LEU A 84 9.89 0.40 -23.60
C LEU A 84 10.79 -0.68 -24.19
N SER A 85 11.22 -0.52 -25.46
CA SER A 85 12.19 -1.40 -26.08
C SER A 85 13.53 -1.41 -25.35
N PHE A 86 14.01 -0.23 -24.93
CA PHE A 86 15.25 -0.11 -24.14
C PHE A 86 15.17 -0.92 -22.83
N PHE A 87 14.11 -0.74 -22.04
CA PHE A 87 13.99 -1.46 -20.77
C PHE A 87 13.70 -2.95 -20.97
N SER A 88 12.85 -3.32 -21.93
CA SER A 88 12.57 -4.74 -22.20
C SER A 88 13.81 -5.51 -22.64
N THR A 89 14.62 -4.93 -23.52
CA THR A 89 15.88 -5.55 -23.95
C THR A 89 16.90 -5.58 -22.82
N THR A 90 16.98 -4.57 -21.95
CA THR A 90 17.78 -4.59 -20.71
C THR A 90 17.38 -5.78 -19.83
N TYR A 91 16.07 -5.96 -19.60
CA TYR A 91 15.55 -7.07 -18.81
C TYR A 91 15.96 -8.42 -19.38
N GLU A 92 15.79 -8.61 -20.69
CA GLU A 92 16.14 -9.87 -21.34
C GLU A 92 17.65 -10.13 -21.36
N VAL A 93 18.52 -9.11 -21.49
CA VAL A 93 19.99 -9.29 -21.35
C VAL A 93 20.33 -9.87 -19.97
N VAL A 94 19.78 -9.27 -18.89
CA VAL A 94 20.05 -9.71 -17.52
C VAL A 94 19.50 -11.10 -17.30
N LYS A 95 18.29 -11.37 -17.72
CA LYS A 95 17.63 -12.70 -17.61
C LYS A 95 18.40 -13.80 -18.33
N GLU A 96 18.84 -13.54 -19.56
CA GLU A 96 19.60 -14.51 -20.34
C GLU A 96 21.01 -14.74 -19.77
N ALA A 97 21.63 -13.69 -19.21
CA ALA A 97 22.92 -13.82 -18.54
C ALA A 97 22.82 -14.71 -17.27
N ILE A 98 21.77 -14.54 -16.47
CA ILE A 98 21.51 -15.40 -15.29
C ILE A 98 21.21 -16.83 -15.71
N ARG A 99 20.41 -17.01 -16.77
CA ARG A 99 20.12 -18.33 -17.31
C ARG A 99 21.38 -19.03 -17.79
N LEU A 100 22.27 -18.33 -18.50
CA LEU A 100 23.55 -18.85 -18.96
C LEU A 100 24.40 -19.34 -17.78
N ASP A 101 24.52 -18.56 -16.71
CA ASP A 101 25.25 -18.95 -15.51
C ASP A 101 24.69 -20.23 -14.87
N SER A 102 23.35 -20.31 -14.74
CA SER A 102 22.70 -21.50 -14.16
C SER A 102 22.95 -22.76 -14.97
N ILE A 103 22.73 -22.70 -16.30
CA ILE A 103 22.93 -23.82 -17.20
C ILE A 103 24.40 -24.28 -17.20
N GLU A 104 25.33 -23.33 -17.22
CA GLU A 104 26.75 -23.65 -17.24
C GLU A 104 27.20 -24.30 -15.92
N LYS A 105 26.72 -23.79 -14.79
CA LYS A 105 27.01 -24.38 -13.46
C LYS A 105 26.48 -25.79 -13.32
N GLU A 106 25.23 -26.05 -13.72
CA GLU A 106 24.65 -27.40 -13.72
C GLU A 106 25.46 -28.36 -14.56
N LYS A 107 25.79 -27.96 -15.79
CA LYS A 107 26.55 -28.79 -16.74
C LYS A 107 27.97 -29.12 -16.25
N PHE A 108 28.69 -28.11 -15.73
CA PHE A 108 30.06 -28.30 -15.30
C PHE A 108 30.19 -28.94 -13.91
N LYS A 109 29.16 -28.77 -13.04
CA LYS A 109 29.12 -29.56 -11.77
C LYS A 109 29.09 -31.04 -12.03
N ALA A 110 28.37 -31.51 -13.04
CA ALA A 110 28.32 -32.90 -13.46
C ALA A 110 29.66 -33.41 -14.05
N GLU A 111 30.49 -32.51 -14.59
CA GLU A 111 31.77 -32.82 -15.23
C GLU A 111 32.99 -32.48 -14.36
N ASP A 112 32.80 -32.02 -13.12
CA ASP A 112 33.86 -31.51 -12.22
C ASP A 112 34.74 -30.42 -12.88
N LYS A 113 34.13 -29.53 -13.65
CA LYS A 113 34.79 -28.44 -14.38
C LYS A 113 34.31 -27.08 -13.90
N LYS A 114 35.14 -26.04 -14.08
CA LYS A 114 34.75 -24.65 -13.78
C LYS A 114 33.95 -24.03 -14.93
N PRO A 115 32.90 -23.21 -14.65
CA PRO A 115 32.18 -22.44 -15.64
C PRO A 115 33.12 -21.54 -16.47
N LYS A 116 32.94 -21.50 -17.78
CA LYS A 116 33.81 -20.76 -18.71
C LYS A 116 33.28 -19.35 -18.99
N GLN A 117 31.96 -19.15 -18.85
CA GLN A 117 31.31 -17.90 -19.23
C GLN A 117 31.10 -16.93 -18.05
N THR A 118 31.59 -17.25 -16.84
CA THR A 118 31.42 -16.42 -15.65
C THR A 118 31.82 -14.96 -15.88
N LYS A 119 32.99 -14.71 -16.53
CA LYS A 119 33.46 -13.35 -16.84
C LYS A 119 32.47 -12.61 -17.77
N PHE A 120 32.02 -13.26 -18.84
CA PHE A 120 31.05 -12.73 -19.78
C PHE A 120 29.74 -12.38 -19.09
N VAL A 121 29.23 -13.28 -18.21
CA VAL A 121 28.00 -13.04 -17.44
C VAL A 121 28.15 -11.83 -16.52
N VAL A 122 29.24 -11.78 -15.73
CA VAL A 122 29.49 -10.68 -14.79
C VAL A 122 29.61 -9.33 -15.52
N GLU A 123 30.33 -9.26 -16.64
CA GLU A 123 30.45 -8.04 -17.44
C GLU A 123 29.10 -7.54 -17.94
N ASN A 124 28.20 -8.45 -18.38
CA ASN A 124 26.86 -8.09 -18.82
C ASN A 124 26.00 -7.61 -17.64
N LEU A 125 26.05 -8.28 -16.50
CA LEU A 125 25.33 -7.82 -15.30
C LEU A 125 25.78 -6.43 -14.89
N HIS A 126 27.08 -6.17 -14.77
CA HIS A 126 27.61 -4.85 -14.41
C HIS A 126 27.15 -3.75 -15.37
N ARG A 127 27.10 -4.03 -16.66
CA ARG A 127 26.72 -3.05 -17.68
C ARG A 127 25.23 -2.73 -17.68
N TYR A 128 24.37 -3.72 -17.57
CA TYR A 128 22.92 -3.56 -17.79
C TYR A 128 22.10 -3.47 -16.51
N TYR A 129 22.59 -4.00 -15.40
CA TYR A 129 21.86 -4.04 -14.15
C TYR A 129 21.46 -2.67 -13.57
N PRO A 130 22.27 -1.60 -13.65
CA PRO A 130 21.85 -0.27 -13.23
C PRO A 130 20.59 0.24 -13.95
N ASN A 131 20.37 -0.18 -15.21
CA ASN A 131 19.20 0.19 -15.99
C ASN A 131 17.92 -0.53 -15.51
N ILE A 132 18.04 -1.68 -14.82
CA ILE A 132 16.89 -2.34 -14.17
C ILE A 132 16.31 -1.41 -13.08
N GLN A 133 17.16 -0.78 -12.27
CA GLN A 133 16.70 0.20 -11.28
C GLN A 133 16.03 1.41 -11.93
N ALA A 134 16.57 1.89 -13.05
CA ALA A 134 15.96 2.98 -13.80
C ALA A 134 14.57 2.60 -14.33
N ALA A 135 14.39 1.36 -14.80
CA ALA A 135 13.12 0.83 -15.24
C ALA A 135 12.09 0.77 -14.09
N VAL A 136 12.49 0.30 -12.90
CA VAL A 136 11.58 0.30 -11.71
C VAL A 136 11.03 1.68 -11.46
N ARG A 137 11.91 2.69 -11.40
CA ARG A 137 11.51 4.09 -11.16
C ARG A 137 10.63 4.64 -12.29
N PHE A 138 10.91 4.30 -13.53
CA PHE A 138 10.14 4.73 -14.68
C PHE A 138 8.72 4.19 -14.63
N PHE A 139 8.54 2.88 -14.45
CA PHE A 139 7.24 2.25 -14.42
C PHE A 139 6.44 2.65 -13.19
N TYR A 140 7.09 2.79 -12.03
CA TYR A 140 6.47 3.30 -10.80
C TYR A 140 5.88 4.71 -11.02
N LYS A 141 6.66 5.63 -11.60
CA LYS A 141 6.18 6.98 -11.94
C LYS A 141 5.04 7.00 -12.98
N LYS A 142 4.92 5.93 -13.77
CA LYS A 142 3.84 5.75 -14.75
C LYS A 142 2.64 5.00 -14.17
N ASN A 143 2.63 4.72 -12.87
CA ASN A 143 1.59 3.94 -12.20
C ASN A 143 1.36 2.57 -12.86
N ASN A 144 2.40 1.96 -13.41
CA ASN A 144 2.36 0.62 -13.98
C ASN A 144 2.86 -0.39 -12.95
N ALA A 145 1.94 -0.87 -12.10
CA ALA A 145 2.25 -1.75 -10.99
C ALA A 145 2.89 -3.07 -11.44
N GLU A 146 2.39 -3.67 -12.53
CA GLU A 146 2.86 -4.97 -13.03
C GLU A 146 4.33 -4.89 -13.50
N GLU A 147 4.66 -3.93 -14.36
CA GLU A 147 6.04 -3.75 -14.82
C GLU A 147 6.95 -3.30 -13.66
N THR A 148 6.48 -2.44 -12.74
CA THR A 148 7.25 -2.07 -11.54
C THR A 148 7.64 -3.30 -10.74
N MET A 149 6.69 -4.16 -10.43
CA MET A 149 6.93 -5.41 -9.70
C MET A 149 7.88 -6.34 -10.43
N LYS A 150 7.73 -6.49 -11.74
CA LYS A 150 8.58 -7.35 -12.59
C LYS A 150 10.05 -6.91 -12.53
N TYR A 151 10.33 -5.63 -12.75
CA TYR A 151 11.71 -5.10 -12.71
C TYR A 151 12.27 -5.04 -11.29
N ALA A 152 11.44 -4.68 -10.30
CA ALA A 152 11.88 -4.64 -8.91
C ALA A 152 12.22 -6.03 -8.38
N ARG A 153 11.45 -7.06 -8.76
CA ARG A 153 11.76 -8.46 -8.41
C ARG A 153 13.13 -8.87 -8.97
N MET A 154 13.40 -8.61 -10.23
CA MET A 154 14.72 -8.88 -10.82
C MET A 154 15.83 -8.13 -10.06
N TYR A 155 15.59 -6.85 -9.73
CA TYR A 155 16.56 -6.04 -8.99
C TYR A 155 16.85 -6.57 -7.58
N LEU A 156 15.85 -7.14 -6.91
CA LEU A 156 15.95 -7.60 -5.52
C LEU A 156 16.42 -9.05 -5.39
N ASP A 157 16.13 -9.90 -6.39
CA ASP A 157 16.46 -11.33 -6.34
C ASP A 157 17.86 -11.66 -6.88
N VAL A 158 18.32 -10.96 -7.93
CA VAL A 158 19.63 -11.22 -8.56
C VAL A 158 20.81 -11.15 -7.57
N PRO A 159 20.87 -10.20 -6.62
CA PRO A 159 21.96 -10.15 -5.62
C PRO A 159 22.07 -11.37 -4.72
N GLY A 160 21.02 -12.17 -4.61
CA GLY A 160 21.03 -13.46 -3.89
C GLY A 160 21.83 -14.55 -4.62
N THR A 161 22.14 -14.35 -5.89
CA THR A 161 22.96 -15.26 -6.69
C THR A 161 24.45 -14.97 -6.50
N GLU A 162 25.32 -15.97 -6.69
CA GLU A 162 26.79 -15.77 -6.58
C GLU A 162 27.30 -14.68 -7.50
N ILE A 163 26.79 -14.65 -8.75
CA ILE A 163 27.17 -13.64 -9.74
C ILE A 163 26.60 -12.26 -9.39
N GLY A 164 25.42 -12.21 -8.75
CA GLY A 164 24.78 -10.99 -8.35
C GLY A 164 25.45 -10.30 -7.14
N LYS A 165 26.24 -11.04 -6.35
CA LYS A 165 27.03 -10.46 -5.25
C LYS A 165 28.01 -9.38 -5.73
N SER A 166 28.43 -9.43 -6.99
CA SER A 166 29.29 -8.43 -7.61
C SER A 166 28.55 -7.15 -8.02
N ALA A 167 27.22 -7.15 -8.06
CA ALA A 167 26.43 -5.94 -8.30
C ALA A 167 26.50 -5.05 -7.05
N ALA A 168 27.20 -3.93 -7.15
CA ALA A 168 27.36 -2.98 -6.04
C ALA A 168 26.04 -2.26 -5.73
N LEU A 169 25.17 -2.90 -4.96
CA LEU A 169 23.91 -2.32 -4.51
C LEU A 169 24.10 -1.55 -3.21
N THR A 170 23.56 -0.34 -3.16
CA THR A 170 23.52 0.40 -1.90
C THR A 170 22.27 -0.02 -1.11
N PRO A 171 22.33 -0.08 0.25
CA PRO A 171 21.15 -0.36 1.07
C PRO A 171 19.97 0.52 0.68
N LYS A 172 20.16 1.82 0.53
CA LYS A 172 19.14 2.79 0.13
C LYS A 172 18.46 2.43 -1.19
N SER A 173 19.20 1.91 -2.17
CA SER A 173 18.59 1.50 -3.44
C SER A 173 17.76 0.24 -3.31
N VAL A 174 18.20 -0.72 -2.51
CA VAL A 174 17.45 -1.95 -2.21
C VAL A 174 16.17 -1.63 -1.48
N GLU A 175 16.23 -0.81 -0.43
CA GLU A 175 15.10 -0.38 0.39
C GLU A 175 14.04 0.36 -0.46
N SER A 176 14.48 1.33 -1.29
CA SER A 176 13.55 2.08 -2.14
C SER A 176 12.90 1.21 -3.22
N ASN A 177 13.64 0.25 -3.83
CA ASN A 177 13.03 -0.64 -4.83
C ASN A 177 12.09 -1.68 -4.17
N ALA A 178 12.40 -2.14 -2.95
CA ALA A 178 11.51 -2.99 -2.17
C ALA A 178 10.21 -2.26 -1.79
N ALA A 179 10.31 -0.97 -1.41
CA ALA A 179 9.15 -0.15 -1.12
C ALA A 179 8.28 0.08 -2.37
N MET A 180 8.88 0.42 -3.51
CA MET A 180 8.13 0.56 -4.77
C MET A 180 7.46 -0.75 -5.19
N TYR A 181 8.11 -1.90 -4.95
CA TYR A 181 7.50 -3.21 -5.17
C TYR A 181 6.27 -3.42 -4.30
N LEU A 182 6.41 -3.19 -2.97
CA LEU A 182 5.33 -3.38 -2.00
C LEU A 182 4.13 -2.50 -2.32
N VAL A 183 4.35 -1.19 -2.55
CA VAL A 183 3.29 -0.25 -2.93
C VAL A 183 2.59 -0.70 -4.21
N SER A 184 3.35 -1.13 -5.23
CA SER A 184 2.77 -1.61 -6.48
C SER A 184 1.99 -2.92 -6.32
N ALA A 185 2.45 -3.84 -5.44
CA ALA A 185 1.72 -5.06 -5.12
C ALA A 185 0.39 -4.75 -4.43
N PHE A 186 0.39 -3.80 -3.49
CA PHE A 186 -0.81 -3.31 -2.81
C PHE A 186 -1.80 -2.66 -3.81
N GLU A 187 -1.34 -1.74 -4.64
CA GLU A 187 -2.16 -1.06 -5.66
C GLU A 187 -2.80 -2.07 -6.64
N ASN A 188 -2.09 -3.14 -6.95
CA ASN A 188 -2.58 -4.25 -7.79
C ASN A 188 -3.43 -5.27 -7.00
N LYS A 189 -3.73 -5.02 -5.73
CA LYS A 189 -4.47 -5.92 -4.81
C LYS A 189 -3.87 -7.32 -4.70
N ASN A 190 -2.58 -7.46 -4.93
CA ASN A 190 -1.85 -8.71 -4.79
C ASN A 190 -1.23 -8.80 -3.39
N TYR A 191 -2.08 -9.00 -2.39
CA TYR A 191 -1.68 -8.96 -0.98
C TYR A 191 -0.62 -10.01 -0.62
N ALA A 192 -0.65 -11.18 -1.24
CA ALA A 192 0.38 -12.21 -1.05
C ALA A 192 1.80 -11.71 -1.43
N GLU A 193 1.91 -10.85 -2.43
CA GLU A 193 3.19 -10.28 -2.87
C GLU A 193 3.60 -9.04 -2.06
N VAL A 194 2.68 -8.40 -1.31
CA VAL A 194 3.01 -7.26 -0.45
C VAL A 194 4.09 -7.63 0.57
N HIS A 195 4.02 -8.83 1.15
CA HIS A 195 4.95 -9.30 2.18
C HIS A 195 6.30 -9.78 1.66
N ARG A 196 6.45 -9.95 0.32
CA ARG A 196 7.65 -10.59 -0.26
C ARG A 196 8.97 -9.89 0.10
N TYR A 197 8.99 -8.57 0.13
CA TYR A 197 10.17 -7.77 0.46
C TYR A 197 9.92 -6.79 1.60
N GLU A 198 8.93 -7.05 2.44
CA GLU A 198 8.48 -6.17 3.52
C GLU A 198 9.63 -5.70 4.41
N SER A 199 10.46 -6.63 4.90
CA SER A 199 11.57 -6.29 5.80
C SER A 199 12.57 -5.27 5.21
N LYS A 200 12.74 -5.27 3.88
CA LYS A 200 13.58 -4.29 3.18
C LYS A 200 12.81 -3.00 2.92
N ALA A 201 11.53 -3.09 2.56
CA ALA A 201 10.67 -1.95 2.26
C ALA A 201 10.48 -1.04 3.46
N ARG A 202 10.30 -1.62 4.66
CA ARG A 202 10.14 -0.90 5.94
C ARG A 202 11.33 0.00 6.29
N ASN A 203 12.53 -0.29 5.79
CA ASN A 203 13.72 0.54 6.02
C ASN A 203 13.80 1.76 5.08
N SER A 204 12.91 1.89 4.11
CA SER A 204 12.93 2.97 3.14
C SER A 204 12.40 4.27 3.73
N GLN A 205 13.26 5.17 4.17
CA GLN A 205 12.87 6.46 4.76
C GLN A 205 11.88 7.26 3.90
N SER A 206 12.07 7.27 2.58
CA SER A 206 11.23 8.06 1.67
C SER A 206 9.83 7.45 1.43
N PHE A 207 9.64 6.18 1.75
CA PHE A 207 8.37 5.45 1.56
C PHE A 207 7.78 4.95 2.87
N HIS A 208 8.43 5.18 4.01
CA HIS A 208 8.10 4.53 5.28
C HIS A 208 6.63 4.71 5.66
N PHE A 209 6.13 5.94 5.63
CA PHE A 209 4.71 6.23 5.87
C PHE A 209 3.79 5.39 4.97
N LYS A 210 4.04 5.43 3.67
CA LYS A 210 3.21 4.71 2.68
C LYS A 210 3.29 3.20 2.86
N VAL A 211 4.47 2.67 3.19
CA VAL A 211 4.69 1.25 3.46
C VAL A 211 3.88 0.80 4.67
N ILE A 212 3.95 1.53 5.79
CA ILE A 212 3.18 1.21 7.01
C ILE A 212 1.67 1.29 6.74
N ASP A 213 1.23 2.30 6.00
CA ASP A 213 -0.18 2.49 5.64
C ASP A 213 -0.71 1.34 4.76
N ASP A 214 0.03 0.97 3.71
CA ASP A 214 -0.35 -0.12 2.80
C ASP A 214 -0.32 -1.49 3.50
N LEU A 215 0.65 -1.72 4.39
CA LEU A 215 0.69 -2.91 5.24
C LEU A 215 -0.51 -2.98 6.17
N ALA A 216 -0.91 -1.87 6.78
CA ALA A 216 -2.10 -1.83 7.62
C ALA A 216 -3.38 -2.14 6.82
N TYR A 217 -3.55 -1.58 5.62
CA TYR A 217 -4.66 -1.95 4.75
C TYR A 217 -4.61 -3.42 4.31
N THR A 218 -3.42 -3.96 4.05
CA THR A 218 -3.24 -5.37 3.72
C THR A 218 -3.68 -6.26 4.88
N ALA A 219 -3.23 -5.97 6.11
CA ALA A 219 -3.62 -6.71 7.31
C ALA A 219 -5.15 -6.65 7.54
N GLN A 220 -5.78 -5.51 7.25
CA GLN A 220 -7.25 -5.38 7.30
C GLN A 220 -7.94 -6.28 6.26
N ALA A 221 -7.42 -6.31 5.03
CA ALA A 221 -7.95 -7.14 3.95
C ALA A 221 -7.78 -8.64 4.23
N GLU A 222 -6.71 -9.02 4.93
CA GLU A 222 -6.42 -10.38 5.37
C GLU A 222 -7.14 -10.77 6.67
N ASN A 223 -7.91 -9.84 7.27
CA ASN A 223 -8.59 -10.01 8.56
C ASN A 223 -7.63 -10.27 9.73
N ASP A 224 -6.37 -9.85 9.64
CA ASP A 224 -5.40 -9.88 10.74
C ASP A 224 -5.52 -8.62 11.60
N SER A 225 -6.47 -8.66 12.54
CA SER A 225 -6.73 -7.53 13.44
C SER A 225 -5.55 -7.21 14.36
N ILE A 226 -4.68 -8.18 14.64
CA ILE A 226 -3.51 -7.97 15.51
C ILE A 226 -2.45 -7.18 14.74
N ALA A 227 -2.08 -7.65 13.54
CA ALA A 227 -1.16 -6.94 12.67
C ALA A 227 -1.69 -5.53 12.34
N TYR A 228 -2.98 -5.41 12.03
CA TYR A 228 -3.64 -4.13 11.75
C TYR A 228 -3.43 -3.10 12.87
N VAL A 229 -3.78 -3.47 14.12
CA VAL A 229 -3.63 -2.59 15.27
C VAL A 229 -2.17 -2.24 15.57
N ASN A 230 -1.25 -3.21 15.43
CA ASN A 230 0.17 -2.99 15.63
C ASN A 230 0.74 -1.98 14.61
N LEU A 231 0.42 -2.15 13.33
CA LEU A 231 0.85 -1.26 12.25
C LEU A 231 0.29 0.16 12.40
N LEU A 232 -0.99 0.27 12.75
CA LEU A 232 -1.59 1.58 13.02
C LEU A 232 -0.96 2.26 14.25
N THR A 233 -0.62 1.48 15.29
CA THR A 233 0.04 2.00 16.49
C THR A 233 1.46 2.47 16.17
N GLU A 234 2.20 1.71 15.38
CA GLU A 234 3.54 2.07 14.89
C GLU A 234 3.45 3.37 14.08
N GLY A 235 2.59 3.42 13.07
CA GLY A 235 2.42 4.61 12.23
C GLY A 235 1.99 5.85 13.03
N TRP A 236 1.12 5.71 14.00
CA TRP A 236 0.74 6.82 14.88
C TRP A 236 1.88 7.31 15.76
N ASN A 237 2.69 6.40 16.33
CA ASN A 237 3.84 6.79 17.17
C ASN A 237 4.92 7.52 16.35
N GLU A 238 5.14 7.12 15.11
CA GLU A 238 6.15 7.72 14.24
C GLU A 238 5.67 8.99 13.52
N TYR A 239 4.37 9.08 13.25
CA TYR A 239 3.73 10.19 12.55
C TYR A 239 2.56 10.79 13.34
N PRO A 240 2.80 11.32 14.57
CA PRO A 240 1.72 11.79 15.44
C PRO A 240 0.95 12.98 14.86
N ASP A 241 1.57 13.76 13.96
CA ASP A 241 0.91 14.85 13.23
C ASP A 241 -0.03 14.35 12.13
N SER A 242 0.11 13.09 11.73
CA SER A 242 -0.77 12.46 10.74
C SER A 242 -2.00 11.87 11.40
N ARG A 243 -3.16 12.46 11.11
CA ARG A 243 -4.46 11.97 11.63
C ARG A 243 -4.85 10.58 11.11
N THR A 244 -4.22 10.12 10.05
CA THR A 244 -4.61 8.86 9.35
C THR A 244 -4.61 7.65 10.28
N PHE A 245 -3.51 7.41 10.98
CA PHE A 245 -3.37 6.25 11.86
C PHE A 245 -4.22 6.38 13.13
N PHE A 246 -4.24 7.58 13.73
CA PHE A 246 -5.08 7.87 14.90
C PHE A 246 -6.56 7.60 14.62
N LEU A 247 -7.08 8.15 13.51
CA LEU A 247 -8.49 7.98 13.14
C LEU A 247 -8.86 6.51 12.95
N ARG A 248 -8.04 5.76 12.25
CA ARG A 248 -8.30 4.34 11.99
C ARG A 248 -8.24 3.50 13.27
N LEU A 249 -7.31 3.81 14.22
CA LEU A 249 -7.28 3.17 15.53
C LEU A 249 -8.52 3.51 16.35
N ALA A 250 -8.91 4.78 16.39
CA ALA A 250 -10.10 5.23 17.12
C ALA A 250 -11.37 4.57 16.56
N ASP A 251 -11.50 4.51 15.25
CA ASP A 251 -12.62 3.85 14.55
C ASP A 251 -12.65 2.35 14.86
N PHE A 252 -11.53 1.67 14.74
CA PHE A 252 -11.40 0.24 15.05
C PHE A 252 -11.87 -0.06 16.50
N TYR A 253 -11.39 0.69 17.48
CA TYR A 253 -11.81 0.46 18.87
C TYR A 253 -13.24 0.88 19.13
N ASN A 254 -13.75 1.90 18.43
CA ASN A 254 -15.14 2.30 18.52
C ASN A 254 -16.08 1.20 18.01
N GLN A 255 -15.78 0.59 16.87
CA GLN A 255 -16.53 -0.53 16.29
C GLN A 255 -16.52 -1.76 17.21
N GLN A 256 -15.44 -1.97 17.97
CA GLN A 256 -15.33 -3.02 18.97
C GLN A 256 -16.07 -2.69 20.30
N GLY A 257 -16.69 -1.51 20.40
CA GLY A 257 -17.28 -1.03 21.66
C GLY A 257 -16.23 -0.70 22.74
N ASN A 258 -14.96 -0.67 22.41
CA ASN A 258 -13.88 -0.40 23.36
C ASN A 258 -13.62 1.10 23.52
N TYR A 259 -14.67 1.81 23.96
CA TYR A 259 -14.66 3.26 24.10
C TYR A 259 -13.59 3.77 25.07
N GLN A 260 -13.20 2.95 26.04
CA GLN A 260 -12.14 3.35 26.97
C GLN A 260 -10.79 3.50 26.27
N LYS A 261 -10.48 2.61 25.30
CA LYS A 261 -9.27 2.75 24.49
C LYS A 261 -9.33 3.99 23.60
N VAL A 262 -10.50 4.31 23.01
CA VAL A 262 -10.68 5.54 22.22
C VAL A 262 -10.39 6.78 23.06
N ILE A 263 -10.93 6.85 24.29
CA ILE A 263 -10.68 7.96 25.23
C ILE A 263 -9.18 8.09 25.50
N CYS A 264 -8.52 6.99 25.86
CA CYS A 264 -7.09 6.97 26.16
C CYS A 264 -6.20 7.40 24.98
N LEU A 265 -6.55 6.96 23.75
CA LEU A 265 -5.89 7.40 22.51
C LEU A 265 -6.08 8.90 22.28
N SER A 266 -7.32 9.39 22.45
CA SER A 266 -7.62 10.81 22.28
C SER A 266 -6.88 11.69 23.31
N GLU A 267 -6.77 11.25 24.56
CA GLU A 267 -6.00 11.96 25.59
C GLU A 267 -4.51 12.07 25.21
N LYS A 268 -3.92 11.00 24.68
CA LYS A 268 -2.53 11.03 24.22
C LYS A 268 -2.36 11.94 23.00
N GLN A 269 -3.29 11.91 22.06
CA GLN A 269 -3.26 12.79 20.89
C GLN A 269 -3.39 14.26 21.30
N LEU A 270 -4.28 14.57 22.26
CA LEU A 270 -4.46 15.91 22.81
C LEU A 270 -3.28 16.39 23.67
N ALA A 271 -2.52 15.47 24.27
CA ALA A 271 -1.26 15.82 24.93
C ALA A 271 -0.16 16.21 23.93
N HIS A 272 -0.22 15.70 22.68
CA HIS A 272 0.66 16.09 21.58
C HIS A 272 0.17 17.39 20.90
N ASP A 273 -1.11 17.46 20.54
CA ASP A 273 -1.75 18.65 19.96
C ASP A 273 -3.08 18.96 20.69
N SER A 274 -3.03 19.92 21.61
CA SER A 274 -4.20 20.34 22.38
C SER A 274 -5.30 21.03 21.56
N THR A 275 -5.06 21.30 20.28
CA THR A 275 -6.00 21.90 19.34
C THR A 275 -6.56 20.92 18.31
N ASP A 276 -6.27 19.62 18.47
CA ASP A 276 -6.79 18.59 17.55
C ASP A 276 -8.29 18.36 17.77
N ILE A 277 -9.12 19.03 16.96
CA ILE A 277 -10.58 18.86 16.96
C ILE A 277 -10.99 17.41 16.74
N THR A 278 -10.23 16.65 15.93
CA THR A 278 -10.54 15.25 15.63
C THR A 278 -10.39 14.36 16.86
N ALA A 279 -9.39 14.64 17.69
CA ALA A 279 -9.21 13.94 18.95
C ALA A 279 -10.32 14.28 19.96
N TYR A 280 -10.75 15.54 20.06
CA TYR A 280 -11.92 15.90 20.85
C TYR A 280 -13.21 15.26 20.34
N PHE A 281 -13.39 15.19 19.02
CA PHE A 281 -14.55 14.51 18.42
C PHE A 281 -14.58 13.02 18.77
N ALA A 282 -13.45 12.30 18.61
CA ALA A 282 -13.34 10.89 18.96
C ALA A 282 -13.62 10.66 20.46
N GLN A 283 -13.08 11.53 21.32
CA GLN A 283 -13.31 11.49 22.77
C GLN A 283 -14.80 11.74 23.11
N CYS A 284 -15.41 12.73 22.44
CA CYS A 284 -16.81 13.07 22.58
C CYS A 284 -17.72 11.89 22.24
N MET A 285 -17.52 11.30 21.06
CA MET A 285 -18.25 10.12 20.60
C MET A 285 -18.12 8.93 21.56
N ALA A 286 -16.90 8.66 22.02
CA ALA A 286 -16.65 7.57 22.97
C ALA A 286 -17.35 7.80 24.33
N HIS A 287 -17.34 9.04 24.86
CA HIS A 287 -18.06 9.39 26.08
C HIS A 287 -19.58 9.30 25.89
N PHE A 288 -20.10 9.74 24.73
CA PHE A 288 -21.52 9.64 24.42
C PHE A 288 -21.98 8.19 24.39
N ASN A 289 -21.26 7.30 23.71
CA ASN A 289 -21.56 5.88 23.64
C ASN A 289 -21.49 5.18 25.03
N LYS A 290 -20.60 5.65 25.90
CA LYS A 290 -20.53 5.22 27.32
C LYS A 290 -21.64 5.84 28.18
N LYS A 291 -22.51 6.65 27.64
CA LYS A 291 -23.53 7.44 28.38
C LYS A 291 -22.91 8.38 29.42
N ASN A 292 -21.64 8.75 29.24
CA ASN A 292 -20.97 9.75 30.06
C ASN A 292 -21.19 11.16 29.49
N TYR A 293 -22.43 11.59 29.48
CA TYR A 293 -22.89 12.79 28.82
C TYR A 293 -22.19 14.07 29.25
N LYS A 294 -21.87 14.20 30.55
CA LYS A 294 -21.14 15.37 31.07
C LYS A 294 -19.73 15.48 30.49
N ALA A 295 -19.04 14.35 30.31
CA ALA A 295 -17.72 14.35 29.73
C ALA A 295 -17.81 14.63 28.19
N CYS A 296 -18.80 14.07 27.50
CA CYS A 296 -19.08 14.39 26.11
C CYS A 296 -19.29 15.90 25.90
N ILE A 297 -20.14 16.54 26.72
CA ILE A 297 -20.37 17.98 26.65
C ILE A 297 -19.07 18.79 26.85
N ARG A 298 -18.16 18.34 27.76
CA ARG A 298 -16.87 19.02 27.95
C ARG A 298 -16.01 18.92 26.68
N SER A 299 -15.87 17.74 26.09
CA SER A 299 -15.10 17.54 24.86
C SER A 299 -15.69 18.33 23.67
N ALA A 300 -17.03 18.34 23.53
CA ALA A 300 -17.71 19.13 22.50
C ALA A 300 -17.52 20.65 22.70
N LYS A 301 -17.51 21.15 23.93
CA LYS A 301 -17.20 22.56 24.22
C LYS A 301 -15.76 22.92 23.85
N ASN A 302 -14.81 22.00 24.05
CA ASN A 302 -13.44 22.22 23.61
C ASN A 302 -13.38 22.31 22.05
N MET A 303 -14.16 21.49 21.34
CA MET A 303 -14.29 21.64 19.88
C MET A 303 -14.80 23.04 19.50
N LEU A 304 -15.84 23.55 20.18
CA LEU A 304 -16.37 24.91 19.94
C LEU A 304 -15.40 26.04 20.31
N SER A 305 -14.47 25.81 21.24
CA SER A 305 -13.44 26.82 21.55
C SER A 305 -12.41 26.96 20.43
N ILE A 306 -12.26 25.95 19.59
CA ILE A 306 -11.34 25.92 18.44
C ILE A 306 -12.07 26.34 17.16
N ASP A 307 -13.26 25.78 16.93
CA ASP A 307 -14.15 26.05 15.81
C ASP A 307 -15.57 26.30 16.32
N SER A 308 -15.95 27.58 16.43
CA SER A 308 -17.22 28.01 17.00
C SER A 308 -18.46 27.65 16.17
N VAL A 309 -18.28 27.22 14.93
CA VAL A 309 -19.36 26.79 14.01
C VAL A 309 -19.34 25.29 13.75
N ASN A 310 -18.69 24.52 14.61
CA ASN A 310 -18.60 23.08 14.48
C ASN A 310 -19.97 22.40 14.72
N ALA A 311 -20.58 21.90 13.66
CA ALA A 311 -21.90 21.29 13.70
C ALA A 311 -21.95 20.06 14.62
N ASP A 312 -20.95 19.17 14.55
CA ASP A 312 -20.91 17.96 15.37
C ASP A 312 -20.87 18.27 16.86
N ALA A 313 -20.15 19.32 17.25
CA ALA A 313 -20.10 19.75 18.65
C ALA A 313 -21.48 20.17 19.17
N HIS A 314 -22.24 20.96 18.40
CA HIS A 314 -23.61 21.34 18.75
C HIS A 314 -24.54 20.13 18.82
N TYR A 315 -24.40 19.17 17.88
CA TYR A 315 -25.14 17.91 17.94
C TYR A 315 -24.87 17.14 19.22
N TYR A 316 -23.60 16.89 19.54
CA TYR A 316 -23.26 16.11 20.72
C TYR A 316 -23.61 16.79 22.04
N ILE A 317 -23.55 18.14 22.11
CA ILE A 317 -24.04 18.86 23.30
C ILE A 317 -25.56 18.66 23.42
N GLY A 318 -26.32 18.88 22.35
CA GLY A 318 -27.76 18.75 22.36
C GLY A 318 -28.21 17.32 22.69
N ALA A 319 -27.65 16.32 22.01
CA ALA A 319 -27.95 14.91 22.22
C ALA A 319 -27.56 14.45 23.64
N SER A 320 -26.43 14.95 24.18
CA SER A 320 -26.00 14.63 25.55
C SER A 320 -26.93 15.23 26.61
N LEU A 321 -27.41 16.45 26.38
CA LEU A 321 -28.41 17.07 27.25
C LEU A 321 -29.72 16.26 27.28
N MET A 322 -30.14 15.73 26.14
CA MET A 322 -31.29 14.82 26.07
C MET A 322 -30.99 13.50 26.84
N GLY A 323 -29.79 12.96 26.69
CA GLY A 323 -29.36 11.77 27.46
C GLY A 323 -29.29 12.01 28.98
N GLU A 324 -28.89 13.19 29.44
CA GLU A 324 -28.94 13.57 30.87
C GLU A 324 -30.40 13.61 31.36
N ILE A 325 -31.33 14.12 30.58
CA ILE A 325 -32.78 14.12 30.88
C ILE A 325 -33.30 12.68 31.05
N ASP A 326 -32.97 11.83 30.11
CA ASP A 326 -33.40 10.41 30.12
C ASP A 326 -32.81 9.65 31.32
N ALA A 327 -31.66 10.07 31.83
CA ALA A 327 -30.98 9.50 32.99
C ALA A 327 -31.47 10.03 34.31
N MET A 328 -32.28 11.10 34.32
CA MET A 328 -32.83 11.69 35.56
C MET A 328 -33.80 10.75 36.25
N ALA A 329 -33.53 10.36 37.48
CA ALA A 329 -34.44 9.54 38.27
C ALA A 329 -35.67 10.33 38.69
N VAL A 330 -36.84 9.84 38.32
CA VAL A 330 -38.11 10.41 38.80
C VAL A 330 -38.21 10.24 40.32
N PRO A 331 -38.46 11.30 41.12
CA PRO A 331 -38.51 11.18 42.57
C PRO A 331 -39.66 10.28 43.02
N ASN A 332 -39.35 9.15 43.69
CA ASN A 332 -40.34 8.27 44.27
C ASN A 332 -40.93 8.93 45.53
N LYS A 333 -42.28 8.94 45.66
CA LYS A 333 -43.00 9.53 46.78
C LYS A 333 -42.63 11.00 47.06
N ALA A 334 -42.35 11.76 46.00
CA ALA A 334 -42.01 13.16 46.11
C ALA A 334 -43.22 13.99 46.56
N SER A 335 -42.98 14.98 47.43
CA SER A 335 -43.94 16.07 47.65
C SER A 335 -44.19 16.81 46.33
N SER A 336 -45.34 17.48 46.20
CA SER A 336 -45.64 18.31 45.03
C SER A 336 -44.61 19.41 44.79
N ALA A 337 -43.88 19.86 45.80
CA ALA A 337 -42.80 20.79 45.69
C ALA A 337 -41.52 20.19 45.09
N MET A 338 -41.16 18.95 45.52
CA MET A 338 -40.02 18.21 44.95
C MET A 338 -40.27 17.84 43.48
N TYR A 339 -41.46 17.44 43.12
CA TYR A 339 -41.82 17.11 41.74
C TYR A 339 -41.77 18.36 40.84
N ARG A 340 -42.28 19.51 41.33
CA ARG A 340 -42.16 20.76 40.58
C ARG A 340 -40.69 21.20 40.38
N LYS A 341 -39.82 21.00 41.37
CA LYS A 341 -38.39 21.28 41.23
C LYS A 341 -37.76 20.39 40.18
N PHE A 342 -38.08 19.08 40.19
CA PHE A 342 -37.61 18.12 39.16
C PHE A 342 -38.03 18.54 37.74
N LEU A 343 -39.30 18.87 37.53
CA LEU A 343 -39.78 19.33 36.23
C LEU A 343 -39.10 20.64 35.79
N ALA A 344 -38.88 21.59 36.71
CA ALA A 344 -38.19 22.82 36.39
C ALA A 344 -36.72 22.59 35.99
N GLU A 345 -36.05 21.62 36.63
CA GLU A 345 -34.69 21.22 36.26
C GLU A 345 -34.67 20.57 34.87
N GLN A 346 -35.56 19.62 34.60
CA GLN A 346 -35.68 19.03 33.23
C GLN A 346 -35.94 20.10 32.19
N GLN A 347 -36.81 21.06 32.46
CA GLN A 347 -37.14 22.16 31.55
C GLN A 347 -35.89 22.97 31.17
N GLN A 348 -34.97 23.21 32.12
CA GLN A 348 -33.73 23.92 31.86
C GLN A 348 -32.81 23.15 30.92
N PHE A 349 -32.76 21.81 31.02
CA PHE A 349 -32.02 20.96 30.08
C PHE A 349 -32.64 21.01 28.66
N TYR A 350 -33.97 20.92 28.55
CA TYR A 350 -34.67 21.03 27.26
C TYR A 350 -34.40 22.39 26.58
N ILE A 351 -34.42 23.49 27.33
CA ILE A 351 -34.12 24.84 26.79
C ILE A 351 -32.69 24.91 26.22
N LYS A 352 -31.72 24.34 26.96
CA LYS A 352 -30.34 24.28 26.49
C LYS A 352 -30.21 23.39 25.27
N ALA A 353 -30.89 22.22 25.24
CA ALA A 353 -30.89 21.30 24.13
C ALA A 353 -31.53 21.92 22.89
N GLU A 354 -32.67 22.66 23.05
CA GLU A 354 -33.32 23.40 21.95
C GLU A 354 -32.29 24.31 21.22
N LYS A 355 -31.56 25.10 21.97
CA LYS A 355 -30.56 26.03 21.42
C LYS A 355 -29.50 25.29 20.60
N GLU A 356 -28.90 24.29 21.14
CA GLU A 356 -27.81 23.56 20.50
C GLU A 356 -28.30 22.78 19.26
N LEU A 357 -29.43 22.12 19.36
CA LEU A 357 -30.01 21.34 18.26
C LEU A 357 -30.53 22.23 17.11
N GLU A 358 -31.06 23.42 17.40
CA GLU A 358 -31.44 24.39 16.37
C GLU A 358 -30.19 24.95 15.66
N THR A 359 -29.10 25.19 16.42
CA THR A 359 -27.83 25.59 15.82
C THR A 359 -27.31 24.47 14.91
N PHE A 360 -27.32 23.21 15.39
CA PHE A 360 -26.95 22.07 14.58
C PHE A 360 -27.80 21.97 13.29
N ARG A 361 -29.14 22.09 13.41
CA ARG A 361 -30.06 22.11 12.25
C ARG A 361 -29.69 23.18 11.24
N SER A 362 -29.32 24.37 11.72
CA SER A 362 -28.93 25.48 10.83
C SER A 362 -27.60 25.27 10.11
N LEU A 363 -26.64 24.63 10.80
CA LEU A 363 -25.31 24.34 10.25
C LEU A 363 -25.29 23.09 9.35
N ALA A 364 -26.13 22.09 9.64
CA ALA A 364 -26.22 20.81 8.95
C ALA A 364 -27.68 20.43 8.61
N PRO A 365 -28.39 21.20 7.78
CA PRO A 365 -29.82 20.95 7.47
C PRO A 365 -30.05 19.58 6.83
N GLN A 366 -29.06 19.05 6.10
CA GLN A 366 -29.12 17.73 5.46
C GLN A 366 -29.11 16.57 6.47
N ALA A 367 -28.66 16.78 7.70
CA ALA A 367 -28.62 15.77 8.77
C ALA A 367 -29.97 15.57 9.45
N LYS A 368 -31.08 15.60 8.70
CA LYS A 368 -32.47 15.52 9.18
C LYS A 368 -32.69 14.34 10.14
N LEU A 369 -32.17 13.17 9.83
CA LEU A 369 -32.32 11.95 10.65
C LEU A 369 -31.68 12.09 12.05
N GLN A 370 -30.75 13.02 12.24
CA GLN A 370 -30.10 13.26 13.53
C GLN A 370 -30.84 14.32 14.34
N TRP A 371 -31.17 15.48 13.76
CA TRP A 371 -31.74 16.58 14.51
C TRP A 371 -33.26 16.50 14.66
N ALA A 372 -34.02 15.98 13.66
CA ALA A 372 -35.47 16.04 13.70
C ALA A 372 -36.07 15.21 14.86
N PRO A 373 -35.66 13.96 15.15
CA PRO A 373 -36.23 13.20 16.27
C PRO A 373 -35.92 13.84 17.65
N LEU A 374 -34.75 14.49 17.78
CA LEU A 374 -34.38 15.17 19.03
C LEU A 374 -35.18 16.46 19.21
N LEU A 375 -35.28 17.29 18.18
CA LEU A 375 -36.08 18.52 18.20
C LEU A 375 -37.57 18.23 18.40
N TYR A 376 -38.10 17.15 17.82
CA TYR A 376 -39.48 16.70 18.06
C TYR A 376 -39.76 16.54 19.57
N LYS A 377 -38.90 15.76 20.27
CA LYS A 377 -39.02 15.56 21.71
C LYS A 377 -38.88 16.87 22.50
N VAL A 378 -37.93 17.70 22.12
CA VAL A 378 -37.69 19.01 22.77
C VAL A 378 -38.89 19.95 22.61
N TYR A 379 -39.43 20.07 21.41
CA TYR A 379 -40.56 20.97 21.14
C TYR A 379 -41.84 20.48 21.81
N LEU A 380 -42.06 19.16 21.88
CA LEU A 380 -43.16 18.59 22.63
C LEU A 380 -43.05 18.95 24.12
N ALA A 381 -41.87 18.70 24.72
CA ALA A 381 -41.62 18.95 26.15
C ALA A 381 -41.73 20.42 26.53
N LEU A 382 -41.32 21.31 25.65
CA LEU A 382 -41.37 22.78 25.85
C LEU A 382 -42.65 23.46 25.35
N ASN A 383 -43.61 22.68 24.84
CA ASN A 383 -44.88 23.19 24.27
C ASN A 383 -44.66 24.23 23.15
N ARG A 384 -43.75 23.98 22.23
CA ARG A 384 -43.41 24.82 21.08
C ARG A 384 -44.36 24.58 19.88
N GLY A 385 -45.67 24.77 20.04
CA GLY A 385 -46.71 24.30 19.12
C GLY A 385 -46.43 24.48 17.64
N LYS A 386 -46.01 25.70 17.18
CA LYS A 386 -45.68 25.95 15.74
C LYS A 386 -44.48 25.15 15.26
N LYS A 387 -43.38 25.13 16.03
CA LYS A 387 -42.16 24.40 15.69
C LYS A 387 -42.39 22.89 15.74
N PHE A 388 -43.23 22.43 16.68
CA PHE A 388 -43.64 21.04 16.80
C PHE A 388 -44.38 20.55 15.54
N ALA A 389 -45.42 21.31 15.09
CA ALA A 389 -46.15 20.95 13.89
C ALA A 389 -45.26 20.95 12.62
N GLU A 390 -44.30 21.86 12.51
CA GLU A 390 -43.32 21.88 11.43
C GLU A 390 -42.45 20.63 11.40
N ILE A 391 -41.91 20.23 12.54
CA ILE A 391 -41.07 19.02 12.66
C ILE A 391 -41.87 17.76 12.37
N GLU A 392 -43.08 17.65 12.89
CA GLU A 392 -43.99 16.52 12.64
C GLU A 392 -44.23 16.33 11.15
N GLN A 393 -44.59 17.37 10.43
CA GLN A 393 -44.79 17.38 8.97
C GLN A 393 -43.48 16.96 8.23
N LEU A 394 -42.32 17.44 8.70
CA LEU A 394 -41.03 17.08 8.10
C LEU A 394 -40.67 15.60 8.33
N MET A 395 -41.11 14.98 9.43
CA MET A 395 -40.83 13.57 9.72
C MET A 395 -41.72 12.59 8.96
N GLU A 396 -42.90 13.05 8.50
CA GLU A 396 -43.83 12.27 7.67
C GLU A 396 -43.40 12.18 6.19
N GLN A 397 -42.51 13.05 5.74
CA GLN A 397 -41.92 13.07 4.38
C GLN A 397 -40.60 12.26 4.34
#